data_5b1c7d5dd9a569b7d9abf566b1aae3b6
#
_entry.id   5b1c7d5dd9a569b7d9abf566b1aae3b6
#
_cell.length_a   1.000
_cell.length_b   1.000
_cell.length_c   1.000
_cell.angle_alpha   90.00
_cell.angle_beta   90.00
_cell.angle_gamma   90.00
#
_symmetry.space_group_name_H-M   'P 1'
#
loop_
_entity.id
_entity.type
_entity.pdbx_description
1 polymer ?
#
loop_
_entity_poly.entity_id
_entity_poly.type
_entity_poly.pdbx_seq_one_letter_code
_entity_poly.pdbx_strand_id
1 'polypeptide(L)'
;MNLSKIFLKYCKNNKFEINDNQLDVIEDLKNYHQNNFNQSLLSKFFKKKDIKLGYYLVGDVGVGKTMILNFFFDQLNENKLRLHFNEFMIEFHNFIFENKDKGNGINLFVDSLSKKTQLIYFDEF
;
A
#
# COMPACT_ATOMS: atom_id res chain seq x y z
N MET A 1 -5.80 -15.59 4.76
CA MET A 1 -6.94 -14.82 4.18
C MET A 1 -7.00 -15.05 2.68
N ASN A 2 -8.13 -15.50 2.17
CA ASN A 2 -8.29 -15.67 0.71
C ASN A 2 -8.85 -14.36 0.13
N LEU A 3 -7.95 -13.48 -0.25
CA LEU A 3 -8.30 -12.14 -0.73
C LEU A 3 -9.14 -12.18 -2.00
N SER A 4 -8.85 -13.11 -2.92
CA SER A 4 -9.62 -13.25 -4.17
C SER A 4 -11.08 -13.62 -3.92
N LYS A 5 -11.35 -14.54 -3.00
CA LYS A 5 -12.73 -14.88 -2.61
C LYS A 5 -13.46 -13.70 -1.97
N ILE A 6 -12.81 -12.97 -1.10
CA ILE A 6 -13.39 -11.80 -0.45
C ILE A 6 -13.70 -10.73 -1.48
N PHE A 7 -12.80 -10.53 -2.43
CA PHE A 7 -12.99 -9.56 -3.52
C PHE A 7 -14.16 -9.94 -4.41
N LEU A 8 -14.28 -11.22 -4.81
CA LEU A 8 -15.40 -11.69 -5.60
C LEU A 8 -16.74 -11.46 -4.90
N LYS A 9 -16.80 -11.74 -3.61
CA LYS A 9 -17.99 -11.49 -2.80
C LYS A 9 -18.31 -10.00 -2.71
N TYR A 10 -17.30 -9.18 -2.52
CA TYR A 10 -17.45 -7.73 -2.47
C TYR A 10 -18.02 -7.18 -3.77
N CYS A 11 -17.49 -7.62 -4.92
CA CYS A 11 -17.99 -7.21 -6.22
C CYS A 11 -19.42 -7.66 -6.46
N LYS A 12 -19.76 -8.89 -6.06
CA LYS A 12 -21.12 -9.42 -6.17
C LYS A 12 -22.11 -8.61 -5.33
N ASN A 13 -21.74 -8.29 -4.09
CA ASN A 13 -22.61 -7.55 -3.18
C ASN A 13 -22.85 -6.11 -3.64
N ASN A 14 -21.89 -5.51 -4.32
CA ASN A 14 -21.96 -4.14 -4.82
C ASN A 14 -22.33 -4.07 -6.31
N LYS A 15 -22.64 -5.20 -6.93
CA LYS A 15 -23.03 -5.30 -8.36
C LYS A 15 -21.98 -4.73 -9.31
N PHE A 16 -20.70 -4.89 -8.96
CA PHE A 16 -19.59 -4.51 -9.83
C PHE A 16 -19.27 -5.64 -10.80
N GLU A 17 -18.93 -5.26 -12.03
CA GLU A 17 -18.41 -6.22 -13.02
C GLU A 17 -16.97 -6.60 -12.65
N ILE A 18 -16.64 -7.87 -12.89
CA ILE A 18 -15.33 -8.43 -12.61
C ILE A 18 -14.68 -8.81 -13.92
N ASN A 19 -13.40 -8.45 -14.10
CA ASN A 19 -12.60 -8.96 -15.22
C ASN A 19 -11.35 -9.67 -14.71
N ASP A 20 -10.71 -10.42 -15.59
CA ASP A 20 -9.54 -11.25 -15.23
C ASP A 20 -8.36 -10.40 -14.79
N ASN A 21 -8.18 -9.21 -15.38
CA ASN A 21 -7.11 -8.30 -15.00
C ASN A 21 -7.23 -7.84 -13.54
N GLN A 22 -8.45 -7.62 -13.06
CA GLN A 22 -8.69 -7.24 -11.67
C GLN A 22 -8.30 -8.37 -10.71
N LEU A 23 -8.58 -9.61 -11.08
CA LEU A 23 -8.20 -10.76 -10.26
C LEU A 23 -6.69 -10.93 -10.20
N ASP A 24 -5.98 -10.66 -11.29
CA ASP A 24 -4.53 -10.68 -11.33
C ASP A 24 -3.94 -9.61 -10.39
N VAL A 25 -4.50 -8.42 -10.39
CA VAL A 25 -4.08 -7.33 -9.50
C VAL A 25 -4.31 -7.72 -8.03
N ILE A 26 -5.45 -8.31 -7.72
CA ILE A 26 -5.76 -8.76 -6.35
C ILE A 26 -4.76 -9.83 -5.90
N GLU A 27 -4.37 -10.74 -6.77
CA GLU A 27 -3.37 -11.76 -6.46
C GLU A 27 -1.99 -11.15 -6.23
N ASP A 28 -1.60 -10.17 -7.04
CA ASP A 28 -0.36 -9.43 -6.86
C ASP A 28 -0.33 -8.67 -5.52
N LEU A 29 -1.42 -8.02 -5.16
CA LEU A 29 -1.55 -7.30 -3.90
C LEU A 29 -1.50 -8.25 -2.69
N LYS A 30 -2.11 -9.41 -2.82
CA LYS A 30 -2.03 -10.46 -1.79
C LYS A 30 -0.57 -10.89 -1.57
N ASN A 31 0.15 -11.15 -2.66
CA ASN A 31 1.57 -11.53 -2.59
C ASN A 31 2.42 -10.42 -1.99
N TYR A 32 2.17 -9.19 -2.38
CA TYR A 32 2.83 -8.01 -1.80
C TYR A 32 2.62 -7.96 -0.28
N HIS A 33 1.40 -8.12 0.17
CA HIS A 33 1.08 -8.07 1.60
C HIS A 33 1.76 -9.22 2.37
N GLN A 34 1.68 -10.44 1.85
CA GLN A 34 2.30 -11.60 2.50
C GLN A 34 3.82 -11.45 2.59
N ASN A 35 4.45 -10.94 1.55
CA ASN A 35 5.90 -10.77 1.53
C ASN A 35 6.38 -9.68 2.49
N ASN A 36 5.57 -8.67 2.77
CA ASN A 36 5.97 -7.54 3.59
C ASN A 36 5.51 -7.63 5.05
N PHE A 37 4.38 -8.29 5.32
CA PHE A 37 3.76 -8.25 6.64
C PHE A 37 3.54 -9.62 7.29
N ASN A 38 3.21 -10.65 6.52
CA ASN A 38 2.90 -11.99 7.02
C ASN A 38 4.07 -12.97 6.88
N GLN A 39 5.24 -12.57 7.34
CA GLN A 39 6.40 -13.45 7.29
C GLN A 39 6.35 -14.45 8.44
N SER A 40 6.33 -15.74 8.11
CA SER A 40 6.54 -16.81 9.10
C SER A 40 7.97 -16.75 9.64
N LEU A 41 8.21 -17.31 10.83
CA LEU A 41 9.55 -17.42 11.39
C LEU A 41 10.54 -18.10 10.42
N LEU A 42 10.06 -19.07 9.66
CA LEU A 42 10.87 -19.76 8.64
C LEU A 42 11.26 -18.85 7.47
N SER A 43 10.37 -17.95 7.06
CA SER A 43 10.67 -17.03 5.95
C SER A 43 11.66 -15.93 6.33
N LYS A 44 11.82 -15.64 7.63
CA LYS A 44 12.86 -14.71 8.11
C LYS A 44 14.28 -15.28 7.95
N PHE A 45 14.42 -16.60 7.98
CA PHE A 45 15.71 -17.27 7.75
C PHE A 45 16.04 -17.39 6.26
N PHE A 46 15.04 -17.42 5.40
CA PHE A 46 15.20 -17.45 3.95
C PHE A 46 14.94 -16.03 3.42
N LYS A 47 15.98 -15.19 3.41
CA LYS A 47 15.89 -13.85 2.80
C LYS A 47 15.54 -14.02 1.32
N LYS A 48 14.28 -13.73 0.97
CA LYS A 48 13.89 -13.59 -0.43
C LYS A 48 14.60 -12.36 -0.97
N LYS A 49 15.46 -12.54 -1.96
CA LYS A 49 16.27 -11.48 -2.54
C LYS A 49 15.46 -10.39 -3.24
N ASP A 50 14.15 -10.62 -3.50
CA ASP A 50 13.32 -9.77 -4.36
C ASP A 50 12.01 -9.37 -3.68
N ILE A 51 12.05 -8.94 -2.41
CA ILE A 51 10.87 -8.39 -1.75
C ILE A 51 10.62 -6.99 -2.30
N LYS A 52 9.48 -6.83 -2.96
CA LYS A 52 9.03 -5.51 -3.41
C LYS A 52 8.42 -4.77 -2.22
N LEU A 53 9.01 -3.63 -1.87
CA LEU A 53 8.57 -2.80 -0.75
C LEU A 53 7.40 -1.88 -1.13
N GLY A 54 7.11 -1.72 -2.41
CA GLY A 54 6.03 -0.89 -2.90
C GLY A 54 5.29 -1.54 -4.05
N TYR A 55 4.07 -1.06 -4.29
CA TYR A 55 3.23 -1.50 -5.39
C TYR A 55 2.64 -0.29 -6.09
N TYR A 56 2.80 -0.22 -7.41
CA TYR A 56 2.28 0.88 -8.23
C TYR A 56 1.36 0.33 -9.30
N LEU A 57 0.09 0.75 -9.24
CA LEU A 57 -0.93 0.32 -10.19
C LEU A 57 -1.17 1.42 -11.21
N VAL A 58 -0.91 1.10 -12.47
CA VAL A 58 -1.07 2.01 -13.61
C VAL A 58 -2.19 1.49 -14.51
N GLY A 59 -3.00 2.40 -15.02
CA GLY A 59 -4.06 2.07 -15.96
C GLY A 59 -4.92 3.29 -16.25
N ASP A 60 -5.77 3.15 -17.25
CA ASP A 60 -6.67 4.21 -17.67
C ASP A 60 -7.80 4.42 -16.65
N VAL A 61 -8.39 5.61 -16.69
CA VAL A 61 -9.60 5.93 -15.92
C VAL A 61 -10.71 4.95 -16.31
N GLY A 62 -11.38 4.37 -15.32
CA GLY A 62 -12.48 3.43 -15.56
C GLY A 62 -12.12 1.95 -15.49
N VAL A 63 -10.84 1.60 -15.29
CA VAL A 63 -10.45 0.20 -15.07
C VAL A 63 -10.60 -0.28 -13.62
N GLY A 64 -11.18 0.56 -12.75
CA GLY A 64 -11.46 0.17 -11.39
C GLY A 64 -10.25 0.18 -10.45
N LYS A 65 -9.19 0.90 -10.77
CA LYS A 65 -7.96 0.98 -9.94
C LYS A 65 -8.26 1.42 -8.52
N THR A 66 -8.97 2.52 -8.38
CA THR A 66 -9.29 3.10 -7.07
C THR A 66 -10.14 2.13 -6.25
N MET A 67 -11.09 1.47 -6.88
CA MET A 67 -11.95 0.49 -6.22
C MET A 67 -11.13 -0.70 -5.68
N ILE A 68 -10.22 -1.25 -6.50
CA ILE A 68 -9.38 -2.37 -6.10
C ILE A 68 -8.47 -1.98 -4.94
N LEU A 69 -7.80 -0.83 -5.03
CA LEU A 69 -6.88 -0.37 -3.99
C LEU A 69 -7.62 -0.02 -2.70
N ASN A 70 -8.80 0.59 -2.79
CA ASN A 70 -9.65 0.85 -1.62
C ASN A 70 -10.08 -0.46 -0.95
N PHE A 71 -10.51 -1.42 -1.74
CA PHE A 71 -10.87 -2.74 -1.23
C PHE A 71 -9.70 -3.38 -0.50
N PHE A 72 -8.52 -3.41 -1.15
CA PHE A 72 -7.33 -4.01 -0.55
C PHE A 72 -6.94 -3.30 0.76
N PHE A 73 -6.90 -1.97 0.73
CA PHE A 73 -6.54 -1.17 1.89
C PHE A 73 -7.48 -1.44 3.08
N ASP A 74 -8.79 -1.57 2.82
CA ASP A 74 -9.78 -1.81 3.87
C ASP A 74 -9.67 -3.20 4.51
N GLN A 75 -9.07 -4.17 3.80
CA GLN A 75 -8.89 -5.52 4.32
C GLN A 75 -7.71 -5.66 5.27
N LEU A 76 -6.84 -4.66 5.35
CA LEU A 76 -5.59 -4.75 6.10
C LEU A 76 -5.80 -4.32 7.55
N ASN A 77 -5.11 -5.02 8.47
CA ASN A 77 -5.15 -4.74 9.91
C ASN A 77 -3.94 -3.92 10.39
N GLU A 78 -2.95 -3.73 9.54
CA GLU A 78 -1.77 -2.94 9.85
C GLU A 78 -2.14 -1.47 10.06
N ASN A 79 -1.29 -0.75 10.81
CA ASN A 79 -1.41 0.70 10.91
C ASN A 79 -1.17 1.32 9.54
N LYS A 80 -2.21 1.89 8.97
CA LYS A 80 -2.21 2.34 7.58
C LYS A 80 -2.67 3.78 7.47
N LEU A 81 -2.15 4.46 6.46
CA LEU A 81 -2.44 5.86 6.21
C LEU A 81 -2.71 6.06 4.72
N ARG A 82 -3.80 6.74 4.40
CA ARG A 82 -4.13 7.14 3.03
C ARG A 82 -3.94 8.65 2.90
N LEU A 83 -3.13 9.05 1.93
CA LEU A 83 -2.80 10.45 1.68
C LEU A 83 -2.87 10.76 0.20
N HIS A 84 -3.31 11.97 -0.14
CA HIS A 84 -3.04 12.51 -1.46
C HIS A 84 -1.54 12.82 -1.58
N PHE A 85 -0.96 12.48 -2.72
CA PHE A 85 0.48 12.67 -2.93
C PHE A 85 0.90 14.13 -2.69
N ASN A 86 0.09 15.08 -3.14
CA ASN A 86 0.39 16.51 -2.94
C ASN A 86 0.42 16.89 -1.46
N GLU A 87 -0.53 16.40 -0.67
CA GLU A 87 -0.55 16.64 0.79
C GLU A 87 0.69 16.06 1.46
N PHE A 88 1.08 14.85 1.06
CA PHE A 88 2.29 14.22 1.56
C PHE A 88 3.52 15.07 1.25
N MET A 89 3.64 15.59 0.05
CA MET A 89 4.78 16.42 -0.35
C MET A 89 4.83 17.73 0.43
N ILE A 90 3.68 18.34 0.71
CA ILE A 90 3.61 19.55 1.55
C ILE A 90 4.11 19.24 2.97
N GLU A 91 3.63 18.17 3.57
CA GLU A 91 4.09 17.74 4.89
C GLU A 91 5.60 17.45 4.92
N PHE A 92 6.09 16.78 3.88
CA PHE A 92 7.51 16.47 3.75
C PHE A 92 8.35 17.74 3.68
N HIS A 93 7.98 18.69 2.82
CA HIS A 93 8.72 19.94 2.69
C HIS A 93 8.70 20.78 3.98
N ASN A 94 7.54 20.83 4.64
CA ASN A 94 7.43 21.56 5.92
C ASN A 94 8.32 20.92 7.00
N PHE A 95 8.34 19.60 7.08
CA PHE A 95 9.17 18.88 8.03
C PHE A 95 10.66 19.13 7.77
N ILE A 96 11.09 19.04 6.50
CA ILE A 96 12.48 19.31 6.11
C ILE A 96 12.87 20.74 6.48
N PHE A 97 12.01 21.71 6.22
CA PHE A 97 12.26 23.11 6.56
C PHE A 97 12.40 23.32 8.08
N GLU A 98 11.50 22.73 8.87
CA GLU A 98 11.52 22.85 10.33
C GLU A 98 12.75 22.18 10.96
N ASN A 99 13.33 21.18 10.29
CA ASN A 99 14.46 20.41 10.79
C ASN A 99 15.74 20.65 10.00
N LYS A 100 15.83 21.74 9.26
CA LYS A 100 16.99 22.04 8.39
C LYS A 100 18.32 22.10 9.13
N ASP A 101 18.30 22.49 10.38
CA ASP A 101 19.52 22.63 11.19
C ASP A 101 20.01 21.31 11.81
N LYS A 102 19.22 20.25 11.68
CA LYS A 102 19.54 18.93 12.26
C LYS A 102 20.31 18.01 11.33
N GLY A 103 20.49 18.38 10.05
CA GLY A 103 21.30 17.65 9.07
C GLY A 103 20.56 16.51 8.42
N ASN A 104 19.99 15.55 8.95
CA ASN A 104 19.38 14.36 8.36
C ASN A 104 17.86 14.43 8.23
N GLY A 105 17.33 15.51 7.65
CA GLY A 105 15.89 15.75 7.55
C GLY A 105 15.10 14.60 6.93
N ILE A 106 15.61 14.00 5.85
CA ILE A 106 14.92 12.90 5.17
C ILE A 106 14.82 11.68 6.09
N ASN A 107 15.92 11.30 6.74
CA ASN A 107 15.92 10.16 7.67
C ASN A 107 15.01 10.40 8.87
N LEU A 108 15.01 11.61 9.41
CA LEU A 108 14.13 11.98 10.52
C LEU A 108 12.66 11.87 10.12
N PHE A 109 12.33 12.30 8.90
CA PHE A 109 10.97 12.22 8.38
C PHE A 109 10.52 10.76 8.21
N VAL A 110 11.37 9.93 7.61
CA VAL A 110 11.10 8.50 7.43
C VAL A 110 10.92 7.81 8.78
N ASP A 111 11.78 8.10 9.75
CA ASP A 111 11.66 7.53 11.10
C ASP A 111 10.35 7.94 11.77
N SER A 112 9.95 9.20 11.62
CA SER A 112 8.69 9.70 12.14
C SER A 112 7.49 8.97 11.55
N LEU A 113 7.49 8.74 10.24
CA LEU A 113 6.44 7.97 9.56
C LEU A 113 6.43 6.52 10.01
N SER A 114 7.60 5.88 10.11
CA SER A 114 7.72 4.47 10.47
C SER A 114 7.20 4.16 11.87
N LYS A 115 7.26 5.13 12.77
CA LYS A 115 6.71 4.98 14.13
C LYS A 115 5.19 4.99 14.17
N LYS A 116 4.55 5.64 13.21
CA LYS A 116 3.11 5.86 13.18
C LYS A 116 2.38 4.89 12.25
N THR A 117 3.05 4.40 11.22
CA THR A 117 2.39 3.71 10.13
C THR A 117 3.25 2.61 9.54
N GLN A 118 2.62 1.52 9.16
CA GLN A 118 3.28 0.38 8.53
C GLN A 118 3.05 0.36 7.02
N LEU A 119 1.98 1.00 6.54
CA LEU A 119 1.60 1.03 5.13
C LEU A 119 1.06 2.40 4.76
N ILE A 120 1.51 2.93 3.64
CA ILE A 120 1.00 4.19 3.09
C ILE A 120 0.37 3.91 1.72
N TYR A 121 -0.84 4.41 1.53
CA TYR A 121 -1.54 4.41 0.25
C TYR A 121 -1.55 5.83 -0.29
N PHE A 122 -0.85 6.04 -1.42
CA PHE A 122 -0.86 7.33 -2.09
C PHE A 122 -1.94 7.37 -3.17
N ASP A 123 -2.85 8.31 -3.01
CA ASP A 123 -3.88 8.60 -3.98
C ASP A 123 -3.43 9.75 -4.90
N GLU A 124 -3.86 9.72 -6.16
CA GLU A 124 -3.54 10.77 -7.14
C GLU A 124 -2.02 11.02 -7.29
N PHE A 125 -1.29 9.94 -7.36
CA PHE A 125 0.17 9.97 -7.54
C PHE A 125 0.56 10.48 -8.92
#